data_a85072bb37d103608d2ea5378b5ce31e
#
_entry.id   a85072bb37d103608d2ea5378b5ce31e
#
_cell.length_a   1.000
_cell.length_b   1.000
_cell.length_c   1.000
_cell.angle_alpha   90.00
_cell.angle_beta   90.00
_cell.angle_gamma   90.00
#
_symmetry.space_group_name_H-M   'P 1'
#
loop_
_entity.id
_entity.type
_entity.pdbx_description
1 polymer ?
#
loop_
_entity_poly.entity_id
_entity_poly.type
_entity_poly.pdbx_seq_one_letter_code
_entity_poly.pdbx_strand_id
1 'polypeptide(L)'
;SGEVGETVTETTDDSTMTYCADGCSTGAVEDPIVGTWKLAPIAGALGVGPSLGSTEWWSNSEAEATGARACLFDDTYTFAADGSFSQDMGDSTWLEPWQGADPEACGTPVAPHDGSQADSTYTLINDTLTINGRGSHVGLAKAVNAGELSAATPPAIPDYVSYSVTLLSADGLNMTLSIETGTGVFWQFKLVKVLASPIVGTWKLAPVA
;
A
#
# COMPACT_ATOMS: atom_id res chain seq x y z
N SER A 1 -0.83 42.62 -26.35
CA SER A 1 -1.93 41.84 -26.91
C SER A 1 -1.57 40.37 -26.82
N GLY A 2 -2.13 39.73 -25.81
CA GLY A 2 -1.95 38.28 -25.63
C GLY A 2 -2.97 37.54 -26.49
N GLU A 3 -2.52 36.70 -27.38
CA GLU A 3 -3.39 35.74 -28.06
C GLU A 3 -3.87 34.70 -27.07
N VAL A 4 -5.19 34.60 -26.97
CA VAL A 4 -5.86 33.53 -26.20
C VAL A 4 -5.83 32.30 -27.12
N GLY A 5 -5.11 31.25 -26.72
CA GLY A 5 -5.08 29.98 -27.45
C GLY A 5 -6.49 29.40 -27.59
N GLU A 6 -6.87 29.06 -28.81
CA GLU A 6 -8.17 28.51 -29.15
C GLU A 6 -8.27 27.05 -28.67
N THR A 7 -9.26 26.74 -27.85
CA THR A 7 -9.55 25.37 -27.40
C THR A 7 -10.51 24.73 -28.38
N VAL A 8 -10.10 23.68 -29.09
CA VAL A 8 -11.00 22.90 -29.93
C VAL A 8 -11.49 21.70 -29.14
N THR A 9 -12.79 21.60 -28.92
CA THR A 9 -13.44 20.45 -28.26
C THR A 9 -14.09 19.58 -29.30
N GLU A 10 -13.60 18.38 -29.51
CA GLU A 10 -14.25 17.38 -30.35
C GLU A 10 -14.89 16.33 -29.46
N THR A 11 -16.21 16.15 -29.60
CA THR A 11 -16.98 15.20 -28.81
C THR A 11 -17.29 14.00 -29.68
N THR A 12 -16.61 12.89 -29.46
CA THR A 12 -16.98 11.59 -30.03
C THR A 12 -17.24 10.62 -28.90
N ASP A 13 -18.51 10.21 -28.78
CA ASP A 13 -19.03 9.12 -27.95
C ASP A 13 -18.42 9.04 -26.54
N ASP A 14 -19.03 9.78 -25.61
CA ASP A 14 -18.91 9.74 -24.14
C ASP A 14 -17.53 10.00 -23.50
N SER A 15 -16.54 10.49 -24.24
CA SER A 15 -15.30 11.01 -23.68
C SER A 15 -14.92 12.35 -24.30
N THR A 16 -14.85 13.38 -23.47
CA THR A 16 -14.36 14.72 -23.88
C THR A 16 -12.83 14.73 -23.85
N MET A 17 -12.20 14.75 -25.03
CA MET A 17 -10.76 15.00 -25.12
C MET A 17 -10.51 16.49 -25.30
N THR A 18 -9.77 17.10 -24.39
CA THR A 18 -9.32 18.49 -24.51
C THR A 18 -7.91 18.51 -25.06
N TYR A 19 -7.72 19.08 -26.26
CA TYR A 19 -6.40 19.28 -26.86
C TYR A 19 -5.92 20.69 -26.54
N CYS A 20 -4.71 20.82 -26.04
CA CYS A 20 -4.05 22.12 -25.87
C CYS A 20 -3.04 22.32 -26.99
N ALA A 21 -3.13 23.45 -27.72
CA ALA A 21 -2.32 23.72 -28.89
C ALA A 21 -0.84 24.04 -28.61
N ASP A 22 -0.49 24.52 -27.41
CA ASP A 22 0.90 24.81 -27.00
C ASP A 22 1.08 24.64 -25.49
N GLY A 23 1.91 23.68 -25.09
CA GLY A 23 2.52 23.67 -23.76
C GLY A 23 1.62 23.31 -22.58
N CYS A 24 0.48 22.70 -22.79
CA CYS A 24 -0.17 21.99 -21.70
C CYS A 24 0.75 20.86 -21.26
N SER A 25 1.34 21.00 -20.08
CA SER A 25 1.79 19.85 -19.33
C SER A 25 0.54 19.00 -19.09
N THR A 26 0.34 17.96 -19.90
CA THR A 26 -0.48 16.83 -19.47
C THR A 26 0.24 16.30 -18.26
N GLY A 27 -0.10 16.82 -17.08
CA GLY A 27 0.23 16.14 -15.86
C GLY A 27 -0.33 14.72 -16.06
N ALA A 28 0.53 13.76 -16.32
CA ALA A 28 0.13 12.37 -16.29
C ALA A 28 -0.63 12.24 -14.98
N VAL A 29 -1.90 11.85 -15.04
CA VAL A 29 -2.63 11.51 -13.82
C VAL A 29 -1.84 10.35 -13.27
N GLU A 30 -1.00 10.64 -12.28
CA GLU A 30 -0.23 9.58 -11.63
C GLU A 30 -1.25 8.58 -11.09
N ASP A 31 -0.98 7.30 -11.33
CA ASP A 31 -1.79 6.23 -10.77
C ASP A 31 -1.89 6.49 -9.26
N PRO A 32 -3.09 6.66 -8.69
CA PRO A 32 -3.27 7.06 -7.30
C PRO A 32 -2.60 6.11 -6.30
N ILE A 33 -2.29 4.85 -6.71
CA ILE A 33 -1.55 3.91 -5.87
C ILE A 33 -0.06 4.26 -5.77
N VAL A 34 0.51 4.95 -6.78
CA VAL A 34 1.94 5.30 -6.81
C VAL A 34 2.33 6.13 -5.60
N GLY A 35 3.36 5.70 -4.89
CA GLY A 35 3.89 6.34 -3.69
C GLY A 35 4.19 5.37 -2.57
N THR A 36 4.58 5.90 -1.43
CA THR A 36 4.89 5.11 -0.23
C THR A 36 3.71 5.13 0.74
N TRP A 37 3.37 3.97 1.24
CA TRP A 37 2.22 3.73 2.11
C TRP A 37 2.64 3.04 3.40
N LYS A 38 1.87 3.22 4.46
CA LYS A 38 1.98 2.47 5.71
C LYS A 38 0.61 2.19 6.30
N LEU A 39 0.50 1.25 7.22
CA LEU A 39 -0.74 1.06 7.96
C LEU A 39 -1.14 2.36 8.69
N ALA A 40 -2.40 2.72 8.62
CA ALA A 40 -2.94 3.88 9.34
C ALA A 40 -2.88 3.60 10.86
N PRO A 41 -2.24 4.45 11.68
CA PRO A 41 -2.09 4.20 13.11
C PRO A 41 -3.39 4.53 13.88
N ILE A 42 -4.49 3.90 13.47
CA ILE A 42 -5.83 4.11 14.02
C ILE A 42 -6.48 2.77 14.40
N ALA A 43 -7.51 2.81 15.22
CA ALA A 43 -8.33 1.62 15.53
C ALA A 43 -8.96 1.05 14.24
N GLY A 44 -8.97 -0.28 14.13
CA GLY A 44 -9.57 -1.00 12.99
C GLY A 44 -8.85 -0.81 11.66
N ALA A 45 -7.59 -0.41 11.66
CA ALA A 45 -6.76 -0.37 10.45
C ALA A 45 -6.30 -1.76 10.04
N LEU A 46 -6.11 -2.64 11.01
CA LEU A 46 -5.83 -4.05 10.83
C LEU A 46 -6.99 -4.84 11.44
N GLY A 47 -7.56 -5.78 10.71
CA GLY A 47 -8.65 -6.59 11.26
C GLY A 47 -8.95 -7.81 10.40
N VAL A 48 -9.74 -8.72 10.95
CA VAL A 48 -10.17 -9.97 10.30
C VAL A 48 -11.64 -10.25 10.55
N GLY A 49 -12.31 -10.80 9.53
CA GLY A 49 -13.74 -11.12 9.61
C GLY A 49 -14.19 -12.10 8.53
N PRO A 50 -15.52 -12.42 8.50
CA PRO A 50 -16.09 -13.46 7.66
C PRO A 50 -16.37 -13.02 6.21
N SER A 51 -16.14 -11.77 5.86
CA SER A 51 -16.41 -11.23 4.53
C SER A 51 -15.49 -10.07 4.19
N LEU A 52 -15.45 -9.72 2.91
CA LEU A 52 -14.64 -8.62 2.38
C LEU A 52 -14.88 -7.32 3.17
N GLY A 53 -13.82 -6.74 3.72
CA GLY A 53 -13.87 -5.52 4.51
C GLY A 53 -14.40 -5.67 5.95
N SER A 54 -14.81 -6.87 6.36
CA SER A 54 -15.27 -7.13 7.74
C SER A 54 -14.11 -7.25 8.71
N THR A 55 -14.30 -6.70 9.91
CA THR A 55 -13.40 -6.83 11.04
C THR A 55 -14.12 -7.40 12.28
N GLU A 56 -15.19 -8.17 12.04
CA GLU A 56 -16.11 -8.63 13.08
C GLU A 56 -15.44 -9.55 14.10
N TRP A 57 -14.46 -10.34 13.70
CA TRP A 57 -13.82 -11.30 14.60
C TRP A 57 -12.73 -10.67 15.45
N TRP A 58 -11.99 -9.74 14.89
CA TRP A 58 -10.97 -9.00 15.59
C TRP A 58 -10.52 -7.75 14.80
N SER A 59 -10.14 -6.71 15.52
CA SER A 59 -9.41 -5.58 14.95
C SER A 59 -8.53 -4.92 16.00
N ASN A 60 -7.45 -4.28 15.55
CA ASN A 60 -6.57 -3.56 16.44
C ASN A 60 -7.25 -2.33 17.06
N SER A 61 -6.90 -2.04 18.31
CA SER A 61 -7.14 -0.73 18.93
C SER A 61 -6.08 0.29 18.48
N GLU A 62 -6.34 1.57 18.68
CA GLU A 62 -5.35 2.63 18.47
C GLU A 62 -4.13 2.47 19.40
N ALA A 63 -4.36 2.04 20.63
CA ALA A 63 -3.28 1.77 21.58
C ALA A 63 -2.36 0.63 21.14
N GLU A 64 -2.87 -0.39 20.46
CA GLU A 64 -2.04 -1.44 19.86
C GLU A 64 -1.25 -0.91 18.65
N ALA A 65 -1.88 -0.11 17.78
CA ALA A 65 -1.23 0.46 16.62
C ALA A 65 -0.06 1.39 16.97
N THR A 66 -0.16 2.14 18.06
CA THR A 66 0.85 3.10 18.52
C THR A 66 1.76 2.56 19.63
N GLY A 67 1.51 1.35 20.11
CA GLY A 67 2.22 0.71 21.22
C GLY A 67 2.72 -0.68 20.87
N ALA A 68 2.01 -1.73 21.29
CA ALA A 68 2.50 -3.11 21.18
C ALA A 68 2.81 -3.56 19.74
N ARG A 69 2.08 -3.04 18.75
CA ARG A 69 2.26 -3.34 17.32
C ARG A 69 2.85 -2.18 16.53
N ALA A 70 3.41 -1.15 17.17
CA ALA A 70 3.94 0.04 16.50
C ALA A 70 4.96 -0.31 15.40
N CYS A 71 5.74 -1.36 15.58
CA CYS A 71 6.70 -1.87 14.62
C CYS A 71 6.08 -2.40 13.31
N LEU A 72 4.79 -2.78 13.31
CA LEU A 72 4.06 -3.12 12.10
C LEU A 72 3.48 -1.87 11.42
N PHE A 73 3.17 -0.86 12.21
CA PHE A 73 2.54 0.37 11.73
C PHE A 73 3.54 1.42 11.24
N ASP A 74 4.84 1.20 11.43
CA ASP A 74 5.91 2.01 10.83
C ASP A 74 6.55 1.34 9.59
N ASP A 75 6.25 0.07 9.32
CA ASP A 75 6.58 -0.58 8.05
C ASP A 75 6.05 0.22 6.86
N THR A 76 6.83 0.31 5.79
CA THR A 76 6.43 1.04 4.59
C THR A 76 6.42 0.17 3.34
N TYR A 77 5.53 0.51 2.41
CA TYR A 77 5.26 -0.18 1.16
C TYR A 77 5.29 0.83 0.03
N THR A 78 6.21 0.71 -0.91
CA THR A 78 6.37 1.65 -2.01
C THR A 78 5.96 1.02 -3.34
N PHE A 79 4.99 1.65 -4.00
CA PHE A 79 4.55 1.35 -5.35
C PHE A 79 5.15 2.42 -6.28
N ALA A 80 6.11 2.06 -7.10
CA ALA A 80 6.77 3.01 -8.00
C ALA A 80 6.06 3.09 -9.36
N ALA A 81 6.20 4.21 -10.04
CA ALA A 81 5.54 4.45 -11.32
C ALA A 81 6.00 3.51 -12.45
N ASP A 82 7.14 2.84 -12.29
CA ASP A 82 7.66 1.85 -13.23
C ASP A 82 7.11 0.43 -12.99
N GLY A 83 6.21 0.26 -12.00
CA GLY A 83 5.63 -1.02 -11.61
C GLY A 83 6.48 -1.82 -10.62
N SER A 84 7.61 -1.28 -10.15
CA SER A 84 8.37 -1.92 -9.09
C SER A 84 7.68 -1.75 -7.73
N PHE A 85 7.88 -2.74 -6.86
CA PHE A 85 7.39 -2.74 -5.49
C PHE A 85 8.54 -2.95 -4.52
N SER A 86 8.52 -2.24 -3.41
CA SER A 86 9.44 -2.49 -2.29
C SER A 86 8.74 -2.32 -0.95
N GLN A 87 9.24 -3.02 0.04
CA GLN A 87 8.80 -2.91 1.43
C GLN A 87 10.02 -2.64 2.31
N ASP A 88 9.87 -1.74 3.28
CA ASP A 88 10.89 -1.43 4.29
C ASP A 88 10.29 -1.71 5.66
N MET A 89 10.87 -2.67 6.36
CA MET A 89 10.45 -3.15 7.68
C MET A 89 11.27 -2.52 8.81
N GLY A 90 12.14 -1.57 8.50
CA GLY A 90 13.02 -0.95 9.48
C GLY A 90 13.87 -1.96 10.28
N ASP A 91 14.15 -1.62 11.53
CA ASP A 91 14.91 -2.48 12.44
C ASP A 91 14.03 -3.58 13.07
N SER A 92 12.70 -3.43 13.04
CA SER A 92 11.76 -4.40 13.61
C SER A 92 10.40 -4.34 12.95
N THR A 93 9.76 -5.50 12.81
CA THR A 93 8.37 -5.67 12.36
C THR A 93 7.63 -6.63 13.29
N TRP A 94 6.32 -6.82 13.08
CA TRP A 94 5.54 -7.80 13.84
C TRP A 94 5.86 -9.23 13.38
N LEU A 95 6.31 -10.04 14.33
CA LEU A 95 6.63 -11.45 14.11
C LEU A 95 5.63 -12.35 14.83
N GLU A 96 5.37 -13.50 14.21
CA GLU A 96 4.50 -14.55 14.69
C GLU A 96 5.27 -15.83 15.04
N PRO A 97 4.64 -16.83 15.71
CA PRO A 97 5.35 -18.05 16.14
C PRO A 97 6.07 -18.78 15.03
N TRP A 98 5.50 -18.84 13.81
CA TRP A 98 6.14 -19.48 12.67
C TRP A 98 7.39 -18.74 12.16
N GLN A 99 7.57 -17.48 12.54
CA GLN A 99 8.76 -16.67 12.29
C GLN A 99 9.74 -16.69 13.47
N GLY A 100 9.42 -17.41 14.54
CA GLY A 100 10.29 -17.61 15.71
C GLY A 100 10.00 -16.69 16.91
N ALA A 101 8.87 -15.95 16.89
CA ALA A 101 8.45 -15.10 18.01
C ALA A 101 7.22 -15.69 18.74
N ASP A 102 7.46 -16.45 19.80
CA ASP A 102 6.38 -17.03 20.63
C ASP A 102 6.53 -16.54 22.08
N PRO A 103 5.59 -15.69 22.59
CA PRO A 103 4.42 -15.14 21.88
C PRO A 103 4.77 -14.14 20.80
N GLU A 104 3.78 -13.82 19.93
CA GLU A 104 3.89 -12.77 18.89
C GLU A 104 4.44 -11.48 19.46
N ALA A 105 5.41 -10.87 18.81
CA ALA A 105 6.07 -9.64 19.26
C ALA A 105 6.77 -8.89 18.11
N CYS A 106 7.12 -7.63 18.35
CA CYS A 106 8.08 -6.93 17.51
C CYS A 106 9.46 -7.60 17.55
N GLY A 107 10.09 -7.77 16.39
CA GLY A 107 11.42 -8.36 16.29
C GLY A 107 12.08 -8.09 14.94
N THR A 108 13.36 -8.44 14.81
CA THR A 108 14.10 -8.27 13.56
C THR A 108 13.41 -8.98 12.41
N PRO A 109 13.16 -8.30 11.27
CA PRO A 109 12.51 -8.91 10.12
C PRO A 109 13.17 -10.22 9.67
N VAL A 110 12.35 -11.21 9.27
CA VAL A 110 12.81 -12.56 8.94
C VAL A 110 12.59 -12.86 7.46
N ALA A 111 13.66 -13.22 6.76
CA ALA A 111 13.61 -13.57 5.35
C ALA A 111 12.64 -14.76 5.07
N PRO A 112 11.92 -14.73 3.94
CA PRO A 112 11.97 -13.73 2.85
C PRO A 112 10.99 -12.56 3.04
N HIS A 113 10.44 -12.34 4.23
CA HIS A 113 9.45 -11.30 4.54
C HIS A 113 10.10 -10.02 5.13
N ASP A 114 11.39 -9.87 4.95
CA ASP A 114 12.24 -8.82 5.54
C ASP A 114 12.47 -7.60 4.63
N GLY A 115 11.79 -7.53 3.49
CA GLY A 115 11.97 -6.45 2.53
C GLY A 115 13.21 -6.59 1.62
N SER A 116 13.97 -7.67 1.74
CA SER A 116 15.20 -7.89 0.96
C SER A 116 14.97 -8.25 -0.52
N GLN A 117 13.71 -8.36 -0.97
CA GLN A 117 13.34 -8.76 -2.33
C GLN A 117 13.55 -7.63 -3.31
N ALA A 118 14.64 -7.67 -4.09
CA ALA A 118 15.05 -6.59 -4.99
C ALA A 118 14.20 -6.47 -6.27
N ASP A 119 13.57 -7.59 -6.73
CA ASP A 119 12.91 -7.67 -8.03
C ASP A 119 11.38 -7.77 -7.91
N SER A 120 10.83 -7.28 -6.81
CA SER A 120 9.38 -7.31 -6.61
C SER A 120 8.69 -6.27 -7.48
N THR A 121 7.54 -6.66 -8.03
CA THR A 121 6.71 -5.81 -8.88
C THR A 121 5.27 -5.83 -8.42
N TYR A 122 4.46 -4.88 -8.89
CA TYR A 122 3.02 -4.91 -8.67
C TYR A 122 2.24 -4.66 -9.96
N THR A 123 0.98 -5.07 -9.95
CA THR A 123 -0.02 -4.71 -10.94
C THR A 123 -1.33 -4.38 -10.24
N LEU A 124 -2.06 -3.37 -10.75
CA LEU A 124 -3.41 -3.04 -10.33
C LEU A 124 -4.34 -3.16 -11.53
N ILE A 125 -5.23 -4.14 -11.51
CA ILE A 125 -6.16 -4.41 -12.60
C ILE A 125 -7.54 -4.69 -12.00
N ASN A 126 -8.56 -3.91 -12.39
CA ASN A 126 -9.95 -4.08 -11.93
C ASN A 126 -10.04 -4.23 -10.39
N ASP A 127 -9.46 -3.28 -9.65
CA ASP A 127 -9.42 -3.27 -8.19
C ASP A 127 -8.72 -4.49 -7.55
N THR A 128 -7.96 -5.25 -8.33
CA THR A 128 -7.09 -6.32 -7.82
C THR A 128 -5.63 -5.86 -7.88
N LEU A 129 -5.05 -5.67 -6.70
CA LEU A 129 -3.62 -5.40 -6.53
C LEU A 129 -2.90 -6.73 -6.36
N THR A 130 -2.01 -7.07 -7.29
CA THR A 130 -1.12 -8.24 -7.19
C THR A 130 0.31 -7.78 -6.97
N ILE A 131 0.95 -8.28 -5.93
CA ILE A 131 2.36 -8.07 -5.63
C ILE A 131 3.10 -9.37 -5.98
N ASN A 132 4.05 -9.29 -6.92
CA ASN A 132 4.91 -10.39 -7.32
C ASN A 132 6.25 -10.26 -6.62
N GLY A 133 6.73 -11.35 -6.08
CA GLY A 133 7.97 -11.43 -5.31
C GLY A 133 7.77 -12.32 -4.10
N ARG A 134 8.58 -13.36 -4.00
CA ARG A 134 8.47 -14.33 -2.91
C ARG A 134 8.72 -13.66 -1.55
N GLY A 135 7.70 -13.63 -0.70
CA GLY A 135 7.76 -12.97 0.61
C GLY A 135 7.35 -11.51 0.61
N SER A 136 7.15 -10.89 -0.56
CA SER A 136 6.61 -9.53 -0.65
C SER A 136 5.13 -9.51 -0.30
N HIS A 137 4.72 -8.54 0.52
CA HIS A 137 3.36 -8.42 1.03
C HIS A 137 3.06 -7.01 1.51
N VAL A 138 1.80 -6.76 1.87
CA VAL A 138 1.36 -5.57 2.62
C VAL A 138 0.69 -6.01 3.90
N GLY A 139 1.04 -5.40 5.02
CA GLY A 139 0.49 -5.73 6.34
C GLY A 139 1.11 -7.00 6.92
N LEU A 140 0.30 -7.98 7.31
CA LEU A 140 0.79 -9.20 7.96
C LEU A 140 1.35 -10.20 6.96
N ALA A 141 2.58 -10.63 7.17
CA ALA A 141 3.26 -11.65 6.35
C ALA A 141 2.49 -12.98 6.25
N LYS A 142 1.69 -13.33 7.27
CA LYS A 142 0.87 -14.56 7.25
C LYS A 142 -0.31 -14.50 6.29
N ALA A 143 -0.79 -13.32 5.94
CA ALA A 143 -2.00 -13.17 5.14
C ALA A 143 -1.71 -13.41 3.66
N VAL A 144 -1.85 -14.66 3.22
CA VAL A 144 -1.65 -15.07 1.82
C VAL A 144 -2.91 -15.78 1.26
N ASN A 145 -3.11 -15.74 -0.05
CA ASN A 145 -4.35 -16.24 -0.68
C ASN A 145 -4.58 -17.76 -0.54
N ALA A 146 -3.54 -18.53 -0.28
CA ALA A 146 -3.64 -20.01 -0.15
C ALA A 146 -3.94 -20.49 1.28
N GLY A 147 -4.17 -19.58 2.20
CA GLY A 147 -4.33 -19.84 3.62
C GLY A 147 -3.40 -18.93 4.45
N GLU A 148 -3.55 -18.94 5.77
CA GLU A 148 -2.60 -18.24 6.63
C GLU A 148 -1.33 -19.07 6.80
N LEU A 149 -0.16 -18.41 6.70
CA LEU A 149 1.09 -19.03 7.08
C LEU A 149 1.09 -19.28 8.60
N SER A 150 1.45 -20.49 9.01
CA SER A 150 1.43 -20.88 10.42
C SER A 150 2.50 -21.93 10.74
N ALA A 151 2.76 -22.14 12.02
CA ALA A 151 3.70 -23.16 12.49
C ALA A 151 3.20 -24.59 12.29
N ALA A 152 1.91 -24.80 12.04
CA ALA A 152 1.32 -26.14 11.92
C ALA A 152 1.73 -26.89 10.65
N THR A 153 2.07 -26.13 9.59
CA THR A 153 2.66 -26.65 8.34
C THR A 153 3.80 -25.72 7.95
N PRO A 154 4.97 -26.24 7.52
CA PRO A 154 6.01 -25.37 6.97
C PRO A 154 5.39 -24.53 5.86
N PRO A 155 5.37 -23.20 5.97
CA PRO A 155 4.62 -22.39 5.04
C PRO A 155 5.22 -22.48 3.64
N ALA A 156 4.41 -22.89 2.67
CA ALA A 156 4.73 -22.69 1.27
C ALA A 156 4.56 -21.19 0.98
N ILE A 157 5.65 -20.44 1.05
CA ILE A 157 5.65 -19.01 0.78
C ILE A 157 5.35 -18.80 -0.71
N PRO A 158 4.25 -18.11 -1.06
CA PRO A 158 3.87 -17.93 -2.44
C PRO A 158 4.81 -16.97 -3.18
N ASP A 159 4.83 -17.07 -4.51
CA ASP A 159 5.59 -16.17 -5.37
C ASP A 159 4.86 -14.84 -5.62
N TYR A 160 3.58 -14.77 -5.26
CA TYR A 160 2.78 -13.55 -5.33
C TYR A 160 1.65 -13.56 -4.29
N VAL A 161 1.14 -12.39 -3.97
CA VAL A 161 -0.04 -12.19 -3.12
C VAL A 161 -0.97 -11.18 -3.80
N SER A 162 -2.29 -11.47 -3.80
CA SER A 162 -3.30 -10.61 -4.41
C SER A 162 -4.30 -10.09 -3.38
N TYR A 163 -4.57 -8.80 -3.46
CA TYR A 163 -5.50 -8.07 -2.60
C TYR A 163 -6.63 -7.46 -3.42
N SER A 164 -7.82 -7.39 -2.84
CA SER A 164 -8.90 -6.55 -3.35
C SER A 164 -8.70 -5.12 -2.81
N VAL A 165 -8.64 -4.13 -3.69
CA VAL A 165 -8.66 -2.71 -3.32
C VAL A 165 -10.11 -2.31 -3.08
N THR A 166 -10.52 -2.17 -1.82
CA THR A 166 -11.90 -1.86 -1.44
C THR A 166 -12.14 -0.37 -1.26
N LEU A 167 -11.07 0.40 -1.13
CA LEU A 167 -11.06 1.86 -1.12
C LEU A 167 -9.72 2.35 -1.67
N LEU A 168 -9.79 3.29 -2.61
CA LEU A 168 -8.70 4.18 -2.96
C LEU A 168 -9.29 5.57 -3.05
N SER A 169 -8.95 6.44 -2.09
CA SER A 169 -9.55 7.77 -2.01
C SER A 169 -9.16 8.64 -3.21
N ALA A 170 -10.07 9.51 -3.65
CA ALA A 170 -9.85 10.36 -4.83
C ALA A 170 -8.67 11.34 -4.65
N ASP A 171 -8.29 11.67 -3.41
CA ASP A 171 -7.10 12.46 -3.09
C ASP A 171 -5.81 11.63 -3.09
N GLY A 172 -5.92 10.29 -3.27
CA GLY A 172 -4.79 9.37 -3.26
C GLY A 172 -4.09 9.25 -1.91
N LEU A 173 -4.73 9.62 -0.80
CA LEU A 173 -4.09 9.62 0.53
C LEU A 173 -4.49 8.43 1.41
N ASN A 174 -5.59 7.74 1.08
CA ASN A 174 -6.09 6.60 1.85
C ASN A 174 -6.38 5.42 0.92
N MET A 175 -5.97 4.23 1.34
CA MET A 175 -6.23 2.97 0.64
C MET A 175 -6.67 1.90 1.63
N THR A 176 -7.62 1.06 1.23
CA THR A 176 -8.00 -0.12 1.99
C THR A 176 -7.83 -1.35 1.12
N LEU A 177 -7.03 -2.28 1.58
CA LEU A 177 -6.82 -3.59 0.97
C LEU A 177 -7.55 -4.65 1.78
N SER A 178 -8.04 -5.68 1.11
CA SER A 178 -8.56 -6.88 1.74
C SER A 178 -8.04 -8.12 1.03
N ILE A 179 -7.79 -9.19 1.78
CA ILE A 179 -7.31 -10.45 1.24
C ILE A 179 -8.10 -11.61 1.85
N GLU A 180 -8.59 -12.52 1.00
CA GLU A 180 -9.14 -13.79 1.44
C GLU A 180 -8.01 -14.79 1.63
N THR A 181 -7.79 -15.19 2.89
CA THR A 181 -6.74 -16.14 3.27
C THR A 181 -7.25 -17.57 3.40
N GLY A 182 -8.55 -17.76 3.31
CA GLY A 182 -9.24 -19.04 3.35
C GLY A 182 -10.73 -18.82 3.15
N THR A 183 -11.49 -19.87 2.85
CA THR A 183 -12.92 -19.73 2.60
C THR A 183 -13.63 -18.98 3.73
N GLY A 184 -14.07 -17.76 3.45
CA GLY A 184 -14.76 -16.90 4.41
C GLY A 184 -13.85 -16.31 5.49
N VAL A 185 -12.54 -16.22 5.26
CA VAL A 185 -11.58 -15.56 6.15
C VAL A 185 -10.93 -14.40 5.42
N PHE A 186 -11.24 -13.17 5.83
CA PHE A 186 -10.78 -11.96 5.16
C PHE A 186 -10.00 -11.07 6.13
N TRP A 187 -8.75 -10.77 5.78
CA TRP A 187 -7.99 -9.71 6.44
C TRP A 187 -8.22 -8.38 5.74
N GLN A 188 -8.19 -7.31 6.52
CA GLN A 188 -8.28 -5.93 6.06
C GLN A 188 -7.09 -5.12 6.55
N PHE A 189 -6.55 -4.28 5.66
CA PHE A 189 -5.45 -3.35 5.91
C PHE A 189 -5.85 -1.96 5.43
N LYS A 190 -5.99 -0.99 6.34
CA LYS A 190 -6.18 0.42 5.98
C LYS A 190 -4.82 1.11 5.99
N LEU A 191 -4.50 1.74 4.88
CA LEU A 191 -3.22 2.41 4.67
C LEU A 191 -3.42 3.91 4.49
N VAL A 192 -2.39 4.65 4.87
CA VAL A 192 -2.24 6.08 4.58
C VAL A 192 -0.98 6.30 3.79
N LYS A 193 -1.03 7.24 2.83
CA LYS A 193 0.15 7.62 2.05
C LYS A 193 1.14 8.38 2.93
N VAL A 194 2.41 8.00 2.86
CA VAL A 194 3.50 8.73 3.50
C VAL A 194 3.80 9.96 2.63
N LEU A 195 3.44 11.12 3.11
CA LEU A 195 3.75 12.38 2.43
C LEU A 195 5.21 12.75 2.70
N ALA A 196 5.89 13.24 1.65
CA ALA A 196 7.20 13.84 1.86
C ALA A 196 7.07 14.95 2.91
N SER A 197 7.97 14.97 3.89
CA SER A 197 8.00 16.07 4.86
C SER A 197 8.05 17.39 4.10
N PRO A 198 7.25 18.40 4.49
CA PRO A 198 7.36 19.71 3.87
C PRO A 198 8.80 20.16 3.97
N ILE A 199 9.33 20.72 2.87
CA ILE A 199 10.72 21.17 2.81
C ILE A 199 10.93 22.20 3.91
N VAL A 200 11.54 21.78 5.01
CA VAL A 200 11.92 22.69 6.11
C VAL A 200 13.28 23.28 5.74
N GLY A 201 13.28 24.55 5.34
CA GLY A 201 14.51 25.25 4.94
C GLY A 201 14.32 26.75 4.91
N THR A 202 15.41 27.49 4.98
CA THR A 202 15.41 28.96 4.78
C THR A 202 15.52 29.23 3.28
N TRP A 203 14.47 29.75 2.68
CA TRP A 203 14.44 30.10 1.26
C TRP A 203 14.82 31.55 1.07
N LYS A 204 15.72 31.85 0.13
CA LYS A 204 15.99 33.20 -0.35
C LYS A 204 15.33 33.35 -1.72
N LEU A 205 14.57 34.42 -1.91
CA LEU A 205 14.10 34.79 -3.25
C LEU A 205 15.33 35.11 -4.12
N ALA A 206 15.37 34.58 -5.32
CA ALA A 206 16.36 34.98 -6.30
C ALA A 206 16.11 36.46 -6.65
N PRO A 207 17.16 37.29 -6.77
CA PRO A 207 16.98 38.64 -7.24
C PRO A 207 16.39 38.62 -8.64
N VAL A 208 15.34 39.43 -8.84
CA VAL A 208 14.76 39.63 -10.16
C VAL A 208 15.76 40.44 -10.98
N ALA A 209 16.19 39.91 -12.13
CA ALA A 209 17.06 40.60 -13.07
C ALA A 209 16.31 41.63 -13.86
#